data_6c2ae5285369586afe9e79b21af49388
#
_entry.id   6c2ae5285369586afe9e79b21af49388
#
_cell.length_a   1.000
_cell.length_b   1.000
_cell.length_c   1.000
_cell.angle_alpha   90.00
_cell.angle_beta   90.00
_cell.angle_gamma   90.00
#
_symmetry.space_group_name_H-M   'P 1'
#
loop_
_entity.id
_entity.type
_entity.pdbx_description
1 polymer ?
#
loop_
_entity_poly.entity_id
_entity_poly.type
_entity_poly.pdbx_seq_one_letter_code
_entity_poly.pdbx_strand_id
1 'polypeptide(L)'
;MTTDFHEINYKIEELNLPISITHVISKGEDCSDLHIHSDQYEIYVFLSGDIDYLAGNIRKHLVRGDALIVSPNVLHRPYLIEHSTYERVIIHVNQDVVKKISTPSSNIYIFLEHYSCCFFHLADGTLQQFLNDEAMVRHHYNTKNEFGSDILLETWLSITLIHLIQFLQGNRKQANVGITVFPDLIKNVMQYVDTHYMENISVASISKCHNVSSSHLNHIFKYYTGTTLWNYVISRRMLTAHKMILEQKSITEICYAVGFRNYSHFIKTFTKTFHISPKRYEKIAFKRELLGN
;
A
#
# COMPACT_ATOMS: atom_id res chain seq x y z
N MET A 1 -27.32 15.60 -20.44
CA MET A 1 -27.62 14.43 -19.59
C MET A 1 -26.41 14.20 -18.75
N THR A 2 -26.43 14.73 -17.54
CA THR A 2 -25.35 14.55 -16.55
C THR A 2 -25.53 13.17 -15.95
N THR A 3 -24.68 12.22 -16.37
CA THR A 3 -24.58 10.93 -15.68
C THR A 3 -23.97 11.21 -14.31
N ASP A 4 -24.79 11.12 -13.26
CA ASP A 4 -24.34 11.04 -11.89
C ASP A 4 -23.44 9.83 -11.75
N PHE A 5 -22.13 10.07 -11.69
CA PHE A 5 -21.17 9.08 -11.27
C PHE A 5 -21.39 8.87 -9.77
N HIS A 6 -22.17 7.87 -9.40
CA HIS A 6 -22.19 7.37 -8.03
C HIS A 6 -20.76 6.92 -7.71
N GLU A 7 -20.13 7.61 -6.76
CA GLU A 7 -18.90 7.14 -6.13
C GLU A 7 -19.16 5.73 -5.60
N ILE A 8 -18.58 4.73 -6.27
CA ILE A 8 -18.58 3.36 -5.76
C ILE A 8 -17.45 3.32 -4.73
N ASN A 9 -17.61 4.04 -3.63
CA ASN A 9 -16.73 3.97 -2.48
C ASN A 9 -17.37 3.04 -1.46
N TYR A 10 -17.11 1.73 -1.56
CA TYR A 10 -17.39 0.86 -0.43
C TYR A 10 -16.07 0.43 0.19
N LYS A 11 -15.96 0.69 1.49
CA LYS A 11 -14.83 0.34 2.32
C LYS A 11 -15.31 -0.63 3.38
N ILE A 12 -14.91 -1.89 3.27
CA ILE A 12 -15.31 -2.97 4.21
C ILE A 12 -14.49 -2.86 5.52
N GLU A 13 -14.04 -1.68 5.92
CA GLU A 13 -13.29 -1.50 7.17
C GLU A 13 -14.13 -1.63 8.45
N GLU A 14 -15.45 -1.48 8.35
CA GLU A 14 -16.33 -1.46 9.52
C GLU A 14 -16.59 -2.85 10.15
N LEU A 15 -16.30 -3.92 9.42
CA LEU A 15 -16.65 -5.28 9.82
C LEU A 15 -15.54 -6.07 10.53
N ASN A 16 -14.38 -5.45 10.85
CA ASN A 16 -13.19 -6.16 11.39
C ASN A 16 -12.77 -7.39 10.54
N LEU A 17 -13.12 -7.40 9.25
CA LEU A 17 -12.77 -8.49 8.37
C LEU A 17 -11.28 -8.46 8.08
N PRO A 18 -10.64 -9.62 8.07
CA PRO A 18 -9.21 -9.76 7.86
C PRO A 18 -8.78 -9.50 6.40
N ILE A 19 -9.73 -9.39 5.49
CA ILE A 19 -9.56 -9.04 4.08
C ILE A 19 -10.55 -7.91 3.80
N SER A 20 -10.07 -6.87 3.14
CA SER A 20 -10.94 -5.79 2.62
C SER A 20 -10.76 -5.64 1.13
N ILE A 21 -11.83 -5.26 0.45
CA ILE A 21 -11.80 -4.89 -0.95
C ILE A 21 -12.43 -3.50 -1.12
N THR A 22 -11.83 -2.69 -1.94
CA THR A 22 -12.30 -1.33 -2.21
C THR A 22 -12.26 -1.08 -3.71
N HIS A 23 -13.39 -0.72 -4.30
CA HIS A 23 -13.48 -0.27 -5.69
C HIS A 23 -13.62 1.24 -5.68
N VAL A 24 -12.66 1.94 -6.27
CA VAL A 24 -12.55 3.41 -6.18
C VAL A 24 -12.39 4.04 -7.54
N ILE A 25 -13.16 5.11 -7.75
CA ILE A 25 -12.95 6.07 -8.84
C ILE A 25 -12.48 7.37 -8.20
N SER A 26 -11.24 7.79 -8.49
CA SER A 26 -10.67 9.06 -8.00
C SER A 26 -10.60 10.09 -9.11
N LYS A 27 -10.81 11.38 -8.75
CA LYS A 27 -10.72 12.52 -9.66
C LYS A 27 -9.61 13.46 -9.21
N GLY A 28 -8.80 13.93 -10.16
CA GLY A 28 -7.86 15.03 -9.93
C GLY A 28 -6.76 14.74 -8.92
N GLU A 29 -6.59 15.63 -7.93
CA GLU A 29 -5.47 15.65 -6.98
C GLU A 29 -5.54 14.55 -5.88
N ASP A 30 -6.54 13.69 -5.88
CA ASP A 30 -6.74 12.61 -4.89
C ASP A 30 -5.78 11.43 -5.05
N CYS A 31 -4.56 11.69 -5.51
CA CYS A 31 -3.49 10.70 -5.41
C CYS A 31 -3.05 10.59 -3.96
N SER A 32 -3.12 9.39 -3.41
CA SER A 32 -2.56 9.11 -2.10
C SER A 32 -1.09 9.53 -2.06
N ASP A 33 -0.69 10.20 -0.99
CA ASP A 33 0.73 10.45 -0.71
C ASP A 33 1.49 9.12 -0.67
N LEU A 34 2.81 9.18 -0.87
CA LEU A 34 3.67 8.01 -0.71
C LEU A 34 3.43 7.39 0.67
N HIS A 35 2.95 6.16 0.70
CA HIS A 35 2.52 5.49 1.93
C HIS A 35 3.02 4.05 2.02
N ILE A 36 2.75 3.43 3.15
CA ILE A 36 3.17 2.08 3.50
C ILE A 36 2.08 1.45 4.35
N HIS A 37 1.83 0.17 4.14
CA HIS A 37 1.10 -0.66 5.09
C HIS A 37 2.10 -1.50 5.91
N SER A 38 1.91 -1.58 7.23
CA SER A 38 2.87 -2.23 8.13
C SER A 38 2.65 -3.74 8.25
N ASP A 39 1.41 -4.19 8.07
CA ASP A 39 0.94 -5.55 8.40
C ASP A 39 0.02 -6.14 7.32
N GLN A 40 -0.19 -5.42 6.23
CA GLN A 40 -1.09 -5.82 5.15
C GLN A 40 -0.36 -5.91 3.82
N TYR A 41 -0.70 -6.92 3.04
CA TYR A 41 -0.47 -6.92 1.60
C TYR A 41 -1.53 -6.06 0.94
N GLU A 42 -1.13 -5.30 -0.07
CA GLU A 42 -2.04 -4.65 -1.01
C GLU A 42 -1.95 -5.36 -2.36
N ILE A 43 -3.09 -5.72 -2.92
CA ILE A 43 -3.19 -6.15 -4.30
C ILE A 43 -4.02 -5.10 -5.03
N TYR A 44 -3.39 -4.46 -5.99
CA TYR A 44 -3.95 -3.35 -6.75
C TYR A 44 -4.29 -3.83 -8.17
N VAL A 45 -5.51 -3.62 -8.64
CA VAL A 45 -5.96 -3.94 -10.00
C VAL A 45 -6.43 -2.65 -10.67
N PHE A 46 -5.77 -2.27 -11.75
CA PHE A 46 -6.05 -1.05 -12.48
C PHE A 46 -7.10 -1.28 -13.57
N LEU A 47 -8.11 -0.39 -13.64
CA LEU A 47 -9.24 -0.52 -14.54
C LEU A 47 -9.28 0.55 -15.62
N SER A 48 -9.00 1.81 -15.27
CA SER A 48 -8.99 2.91 -16.25
C SER A 48 -8.25 4.13 -15.72
N GLY A 49 -7.83 5.00 -16.64
CA GLY A 49 -7.15 6.27 -16.33
C GLY A 49 -5.75 6.35 -16.94
N ASP A 50 -4.99 7.38 -16.55
CA ASP A 50 -3.63 7.66 -16.99
C ASP A 50 -2.74 7.87 -15.77
N ILE A 51 -2.13 6.79 -15.27
CA ILE A 51 -1.28 6.81 -14.08
C ILE A 51 -0.02 5.96 -14.26
N ASP A 52 1.02 6.41 -13.59
CA ASP A 52 2.14 5.56 -13.22
C ASP A 52 1.95 5.03 -11.80
N TYR A 53 2.43 3.83 -11.53
CA TYR A 53 2.45 3.29 -10.18
C TYR A 53 3.89 3.04 -9.73
N LEU A 54 4.20 3.57 -8.55
CA LEU A 54 5.48 3.37 -7.88
C LEU A 54 5.33 2.29 -6.82
N ALA A 55 6.21 1.28 -6.82
CA ALA A 55 6.33 0.30 -5.74
C ALA A 55 7.79 -0.03 -5.49
N GLY A 56 8.27 0.22 -4.27
CA GLY A 56 9.68 0.04 -3.94
C GLY A 56 10.60 0.85 -4.85
N ASN A 57 11.41 0.17 -5.64
CA ASN A 57 12.39 0.78 -6.55
C ASN A 57 12.02 0.64 -8.05
N ILE A 58 10.75 0.38 -8.33
CA ILE A 58 10.24 0.22 -9.69
C ILE A 58 9.02 1.11 -9.94
N ARG A 59 8.86 1.51 -11.18
CA ARG A 59 7.73 2.31 -11.68
C ARG A 59 7.19 1.69 -12.95
N LYS A 60 5.89 1.68 -13.12
CA LYS A 60 5.23 1.24 -14.32
C LYS A 60 4.09 2.18 -14.69
N HIS A 61 3.99 2.53 -15.97
CA HIS A 61 2.78 3.11 -16.54
C HIS A 61 1.73 2.01 -16.65
N LEU A 62 0.56 2.22 -16.01
CA LEU A 62 -0.47 1.20 -15.94
C LEU A 62 -1.40 1.25 -17.14
N VAL A 63 -1.74 0.08 -17.64
CA VAL A 63 -2.81 -0.13 -18.62
C VAL A 63 -3.92 -0.99 -18.01
N ARG A 64 -5.15 -0.90 -18.57
CA ARG A 64 -6.29 -1.69 -18.09
C ARG A 64 -5.92 -3.16 -17.94
N GLY A 65 -6.24 -3.75 -16.79
CA GLY A 65 -5.91 -5.12 -16.46
C GLY A 65 -4.56 -5.30 -15.76
N ASP A 66 -3.74 -4.25 -15.66
CA ASP A 66 -2.52 -4.38 -14.84
C ASP A 66 -2.88 -4.57 -13.37
N ALA A 67 -2.19 -5.51 -12.74
CA ALA A 67 -2.29 -5.82 -11.33
C ALA A 67 -0.92 -5.80 -10.68
N LEU A 68 -0.87 -5.45 -9.39
CA LEU A 68 0.35 -5.32 -8.62
C LEU A 68 0.16 -5.93 -7.24
N ILE A 69 1.18 -6.67 -6.75
CA ILE A 69 1.27 -7.10 -5.36
C ILE A 69 2.27 -6.19 -4.64
N VAL A 70 1.83 -5.59 -3.55
CA VAL A 70 2.67 -4.79 -2.65
C VAL A 70 2.72 -5.50 -1.29
N SER A 71 3.92 -5.91 -0.87
CA SER A 71 4.11 -6.51 0.46
C SER A 71 4.14 -5.44 1.56
N PRO A 72 3.88 -5.84 2.82
CA PRO A 72 4.05 -4.96 3.97
C PRO A 72 5.42 -4.28 3.97
N ASN A 73 5.45 -3.06 4.44
CA ASN A 73 6.64 -2.22 4.56
C ASN A 73 7.25 -1.73 3.23
N VAL A 74 6.61 -1.97 2.11
CA VAL A 74 7.01 -1.42 0.81
C VAL A 74 6.35 -0.05 0.60
N LEU A 75 7.17 0.95 0.31
CA LEU A 75 6.70 2.28 -0.10
C LEU A 75 6.10 2.22 -1.49
N HIS A 76 4.89 2.73 -1.61
CA HIS A 76 4.16 2.72 -2.89
C HIS A 76 3.18 3.90 -3.00
N ARG A 77 2.81 4.21 -4.24
CA ARG A 77 1.76 5.19 -4.56
C ARG A 77 1.37 5.13 -6.04
N PRO A 78 0.12 5.41 -6.39
CA PRO A 78 -0.22 5.87 -7.74
C PRO A 78 0.34 7.28 -7.97
N TYR A 79 0.71 7.59 -9.19
CA TYR A 79 1.19 8.90 -9.63
C TYR A 79 0.41 9.32 -10.87
N LEU A 80 -0.46 10.32 -10.74
CA LEU A 80 -1.22 10.88 -11.85
C LEU A 80 -0.29 11.62 -12.80
N ILE A 81 -0.41 11.35 -14.09
CA ILE A 81 0.34 12.04 -15.13
C ILE A 81 -0.38 13.34 -15.48
N GLU A 82 -1.71 13.33 -15.52
CA GLU A 82 -2.57 14.48 -15.74
C GLU A 82 -3.75 14.48 -14.76
N HIS A 83 -4.50 15.60 -14.70
CA HIS A 83 -5.73 15.73 -13.89
C HIS A 83 -6.87 14.86 -14.45
N SER A 84 -6.64 13.55 -14.54
CA SER A 84 -7.58 12.57 -15.07
C SER A 84 -8.33 11.84 -13.97
N THR A 85 -9.45 11.25 -14.34
CA THR A 85 -10.14 10.27 -13.49
C THR A 85 -9.49 8.93 -13.68
N TYR A 86 -9.28 8.17 -12.59
CA TYR A 86 -8.77 6.80 -12.66
C TYR A 86 -9.55 5.85 -11.75
N GLU A 87 -9.69 4.61 -12.21
CA GLU A 87 -10.48 3.58 -11.57
C GLU A 87 -9.62 2.37 -11.21
N ARG A 88 -9.82 1.82 -10.02
CA ARG A 88 -9.08 0.69 -9.50
C ARG A 88 -9.86 -0.13 -8.48
N VAL A 89 -9.47 -1.38 -8.33
CA VAL A 89 -9.86 -2.22 -7.20
C VAL A 89 -8.62 -2.49 -6.36
N ILE A 90 -8.74 -2.33 -5.05
CA ILE A 90 -7.67 -2.56 -4.08
C ILE A 90 -8.14 -3.62 -3.09
N ILE A 91 -7.32 -4.67 -2.90
CA ILE A 91 -7.53 -5.68 -1.86
C ILE A 91 -6.44 -5.50 -0.82
N HIS A 92 -6.82 -5.29 0.44
CA HIS A 92 -5.90 -5.37 1.56
C HIS A 92 -6.14 -6.69 2.31
N VAL A 93 -5.08 -7.41 2.60
CA VAL A 93 -5.14 -8.64 3.39
C VAL A 93 -4.05 -8.64 4.45
N ASN A 94 -4.44 -8.89 5.71
CA ASN A 94 -3.51 -8.93 6.82
C ASN A 94 -2.59 -10.15 6.73
N GLN A 95 -1.30 -9.99 7.10
CA GLN A 95 -0.31 -11.09 7.06
C GLN A 95 -0.72 -12.30 7.87
N ASP A 96 -1.33 -12.12 9.05
CA ASP A 96 -1.72 -13.23 9.91
C ASP A 96 -2.86 -14.04 9.32
N VAL A 97 -3.76 -13.37 8.59
CA VAL A 97 -4.82 -14.03 7.84
C VAL A 97 -4.25 -14.85 6.70
N VAL A 98 -3.33 -14.26 5.93
CA VAL A 98 -2.65 -14.96 4.83
C VAL A 98 -1.95 -16.21 5.36
N LYS A 99 -1.26 -16.13 6.51
CA LYS A 99 -0.66 -17.30 7.17
C LYS A 99 -1.69 -18.32 7.59
N LYS A 100 -2.81 -17.89 8.19
CA LYS A 100 -3.88 -18.76 8.68
C LYS A 100 -4.61 -19.53 7.58
N ILE A 101 -4.85 -18.88 6.42
CA ILE A 101 -5.51 -19.52 5.27
C ILE A 101 -4.53 -20.29 4.37
N SER A 102 -3.23 -20.16 4.60
CA SER A 102 -2.20 -20.91 3.88
C SER A 102 -2.17 -22.38 4.32
N THR A 103 -2.02 -23.27 3.36
CA THR A 103 -1.86 -24.72 3.60
C THR A 103 -0.52 -25.20 3.04
N PRO A 104 -0.03 -26.39 3.41
CA PRO A 104 1.20 -26.93 2.82
C PRO A 104 1.15 -27.06 1.29
N SER A 105 -0.02 -27.35 0.72
CA SER A 105 -0.24 -27.47 -0.73
C SER A 105 -0.54 -26.13 -1.42
N SER A 106 -1.00 -25.13 -0.68
CA SER A 106 -1.39 -23.80 -1.19
C SER A 106 -0.88 -22.71 -0.26
N ASN A 107 0.44 -22.49 -0.27
CA ASN A 107 1.07 -21.53 0.60
C ASN A 107 1.00 -20.11 0.00
N ILE A 108 -0.11 -19.43 0.31
CA ILE A 108 -0.40 -18.08 -0.16
C ILE A 108 0.63 -17.08 0.40
N TYR A 109 1.05 -17.25 1.67
CA TYR A 109 2.02 -16.38 2.30
C TYR A 109 3.36 -16.38 1.55
N ILE A 110 3.93 -17.56 1.26
CA ILE A 110 5.18 -17.64 0.50
C ILE A 110 5.01 -17.07 -0.91
N PHE A 111 3.84 -17.28 -1.53
CA PHE A 111 3.57 -16.70 -2.84
C PHE A 111 3.60 -15.16 -2.82
N LEU A 112 2.87 -14.53 -1.89
CA LEU A 112 2.81 -13.07 -1.81
C LEU A 112 4.16 -12.45 -1.45
N GLU A 113 4.94 -13.08 -0.57
CA GLU A 113 6.31 -12.65 -0.25
C GLU A 113 7.23 -12.72 -1.47
N HIS A 114 7.17 -13.81 -2.24
CA HIS A 114 8.02 -14.01 -3.42
C HIS A 114 7.73 -13.01 -4.53
N TYR A 115 6.47 -12.62 -4.69
CA TYR A 115 6.02 -11.71 -5.75
C TYR A 115 5.78 -10.27 -5.25
N SER A 116 6.45 -9.87 -4.19
CA SER A 116 6.47 -8.49 -3.72
C SER A 116 6.93 -7.54 -4.82
N CYS A 117 6.24 -6.41 -4.98
CA CYS A 117 6.49 -5.41 -6.04
C CYS A 117 6.44 -5.96 -7.47
N CYS A 118 5.73 -7.07 -7.70
CA CYS A 118 5.56 -7.61 -9.03
C CYS A 118 4.31 -7.06 -9.71
N PHE A 119 4.49 -6.61 -10.95
CA PHE A 119 3.41 -6.24 -11.85
C PHE A 119 3.04 -7.41 -12.75
N PHE A 120 1.75 -7.61 -12.93
CA PHE A 120 1.16 -8.62 -13.79
C PHE A 120 0.14 -7.95 -14.72
N HIS A 121 -0.24 -8.64 -15.79
CA HIS A 121 -1.32 -8.20 -16.66
C HIS A 121 -2.41 -9.25 -16.70
N LEU A 122 -3.63 -8.89 -16.26
CA LEU A 122 -4.83 -9.73 -16.35
C LEU A 122 -5.42 -9.60 -17.76
N ALA A 123 -5.38 -10.67 -18.54
CA ALA A 123 -6.09 -10.70 -19.82
C ALA A 123 -7.61 -10.49 -19.62
N ASP A 124 -8.30 -9.98 -20.64
CA ASP A 124 -9.70 -9.55 -20.55
C ASP A 124 -10.63 -10.58 -19.88
N GLY A 125 -10.51 -11.87 -20.24
CA GLY A 125 -11.33 -12.92 -19.62
C GLY A 125 -11.08 -13.08 -18.12
N THR A 126 -9.84 -12.95 -17.68
CA THR A 126 -9.47 -13.03 -16.26
C THR A 126 -9.86 -11.78 -15.51
N LEU A 127 -9.67 -10.61 -16.12
CA LEU A 127 -10.13 -9.36 -15.54
C LEU A 127 -11.65 -9.40 -15.34
N GLN A 128 -12.40 -9.93 -16.33
CA GLN A 128 -13.85 -10.05 -16.20
C GLN A 128 -14.25 -11.02 -15.07
N GLN A 129 -13.55 -12.15 -14.92
CA GLN A 129 -13.79 -13.07 -13.80
C GLN A 129 -13.53 -12.37 -12.45
N PHE A 130 -12.42 -11.66 -12.33
CA PHE A 130 -12.11 -10.88 -11.11
C PHE A 130 -13.20 -9.85 -10.80
N LEU A 131 -13.71 -9.12 -11.79
CA LEU A 131 -14.79 -8.15 -11.61
C LEU A 131 -16.13 -8.81 -11.25
N ASN A 132 -16.40 -10.02 -11.74
CA ASN A 132 -17.57 -10.79 -11.32
C ASN A 132 -17.46 -11.21 -9.84
N ASP A 133 -16.30 -11.69 -9.40
CA ASP A 133 -16.06 -12.05 -8.01
C ASP A 133 -16.18 -10.82 -7.09
N GLU A 134 -15.64 -9.66 -7.51
CA GLU A 134 -15.77 -8.39 -6.81
C GLU A 134 -17.24 -7.95 -6.68
N ALA A 135 -18.02 -8.13 -7.73
CA ALA A 135 -19.46 -7.82 -7.72
C ALA A 135 -20.22 -8.69 -6.69
N MET A 136 -19.83 -9.95 -6.50
CA MET A 136 -20.40 -10.83 -5.47
C MET A 136 -20.03 -10.35 -4.06
N VAL A 137 -18.77 -9.95 -3.85
CA VAL A 137 -18.33 -9.34 -2.59
C VAL A 137 -19.18 -8.11 -2.27
N ARG A 138 -19.35 -7.20 -3.23
CA ARG A 138 -20.16 -5.99 -3.08
C ARG A 138 -21.63 -6.30 -2.80
N HIS A 139 -22.20 -7.31 -3.47
CA HIS A 139 -23.57 -7.75 -3.21
C HIS A 139 -23.76 -8.15 -1.73
N HIS A 140 -22.89 -9.03 -1.21
CA HIS A 140 -22.98 -9.49 0.17
C HIS A 140 -22.64 -8.42 1.20
N TYR A 141 -21.77 -7.46 0.86
CA TYR A 141 -21.55 -6.29 1.69
C TYR A 141 -22.82 -5.42 1.83
N ASN A 142 -23.54 -5.20 0.73
CA ASN A 142 -24.77 -4.42 0.75
C ASN A 142 -25.92 -5.11 1.48
N THR A 143 -25.91 -6.44 1.53
CA THR A 143 -26.89 -7.28 2.24
C THR A 143 -26.39 -7.78 3.60
N LYS A 144 -25.37 -7.15 4.19
CA LYS A 144 -24.67 -7.61 5.41
C LYS A 144 -25.57 -7.83 6.65
N ASN A 145 -26.78 -7.27 6.66
CA ASN A 145 -27.79 -7.47 7.73
C ASN A 145 -28.67 -8.71 7.52
N GLU A 146 -28.57 -9.39 6.38
CA GLU A 146 -29.31 -10.62 6.10
C GLU A 146 -28.58 -11.82 6.70
N PHE A 147 -29.34 -12.83 7.11
CA PHE A 147 -28.79 -14.05 7.70
C PHE A 147 -27.80 -14.74 6.75
N GLY A 148 -26.57 -14.92 7.21
CA GLY A 148 -25.50 -15.60 6.47
C GLY A 148 -24.74 -14.73 5.47
N SER A 149 -25.12 -13.45 5.27
CA SER A 149 -24.40 -12.55 4.35
C SER A 149 -22.99 -12.24 4.81
N ASP A 150 -22.72 -12.20 6.11
CA ASP A 150 -21.39 -12.05 6.70
C ASP A 150 -20.48 -13.23 6.34
N ILE A 151 -20.98 -14.47 6.43
CA ILE A 151 -20.25 -15.69 6.05
C ILE A 151 -19.98 -15.71 4.53
N LEU A 152 -21.00 -15.36 3.73
CA LEU A 152 -20.86 -15.29 2.28
C LEU A 152 -19.86 -14.21 1.85
N LEU A 153 -19.88 -13.04 2.50
CA LEU A 153 -18.93 -11.98 2.25
C LEU A 153 -17.47 -12.43 2.48
N GLU A 154 -17.20 -13.04 3.64
CA GLU A 154 -15.86 -13.58 3.96
C GLU A 154 -15.44 -14.68 2.97
N THR A 155 -16.38 -15.54 2.58
CA THR A 155 -16.15 -16.59 1.60
C THR A 155 -15.78 -16.01 0.24
N TRP A 156 -16.55 -15.05 -0.27
CA TRP A 156 -16.27 -14.41 -1.57
C TRP A 156 -14.99 -13.61 -1.59
N LEU A 157 -14.63 -12.93 -0.49
CA LEU A 157 -13.32 -12.29 -0.36
C LEU A 157 -12.17 -13.31 -0.50
N SER A 158 -12.31 -14.48 0.12
CA SER A 158 -11.32 -15.56 0.02
C SER A 158 -11.27 -16.14 -1.40
N ILE A 159 -12.41 -16.37 -2.04
CA ILE A 159 -12.50 -16.85 -3.43
C ILE A 159 -11.83 -15.87 -4.38
N THR A 160 -12.14 -14.58 -4.28
CA THR A 160 -11.55 -13.53 -5.12
C THR A 160 -10.02 -13.50 -5.00
N LEU A 161 -9.50 -13.60 -3.77
CA LEU A 161 -8.07 -13.66 -3.53
C LEU A 161 -7.42 -14.92 -4.14
N ILE A 162 -8.05 -16.09 -3.99
CA ILE A 162 -7.54 -17.35 -4.53
C ILE A 162 -7.56 -17.35 -6.06
N HIS A 163 -8.66 -16.94 -6.69
CA HIS A 163 -8.73 -16.85 -8.15
C HIS A 163 -7.64 -15.93 -8.71
N LEU A 164 -7.45 -14.78 -8.09
CA LEU A 164 -6.39 -13.86 -8.50
C LEU A 164 -5.01 -14.51 -8.38
N ILE A 165 -4.70 -15.15 -7.24
CA ILE A 165 -3.41 -15.84 -7.03
C ILE A 165 -3.21 -16.98 -8.02
N GLN A 166 -4.22 -17.80 -8.30
CA GLN A 166 -4.13 -18.88 -9.29
C GLN A 166 -3.78 -18.34 -10.66
N PHE A 167 -4.43 -17.24 -11.07
CA PHE A 167 -4.09 -16.57 -12.31
C PHE A 167 -2.63 -16.06 -12.32
N LEU A 168 -2.22 -15.36 -11.29
CA LEU A 168 -0.85 -14.85 -11.19
C LEU A 168 0.19 -15.97 -11.21
N GLN A 169 -0.11 -17.13 -10.60
CA GLN A 169 0.73 -18.32 -10.67
C GLN A 169 0.89 -18.86 -12.11
N GLY A 170 -0.19 -18.89 -12.88
CA GLY A 170 -0.18 -19.34 -14.27
C GLY A 170 0.64 -18.43 -15.20
N ASN A 171 0.73 -17.13 -14.85
CA ASN A 171 1.34 -16.09 -15.70
C ASN A 171 2.69 -15.55 -15.19
N ARG A 172 3.42 -16.31 -14.36
CA ARG A 172 4.71 -15.90 -13.76
C ARG A 172 5.73 -15.36 -14.77
N LYS A 173 5.77 -15.92 -15.97
CA LYS A 173 6.70 -15.49 -17.04
C LYS A 173 6.41 -14.09 -17.59
N GLN A 174 5.22 -13.56 -17.37
CA GLN A 174 4.80 -12.23 -17.80
C GLN A 174 4.88 -11.19 -16.67
N ALA A 175 5.38 -11.56 -15.50
CA ALA A 175 5.58 -10.62 -14.41
C ALA A 175 6.63 -9.56 -14.78
N ASN A 176 6.38 -8.34 -14.33
CA ASN A 176 7.32 -7.21 -14.49
C ASN A 176 7.61 -6.77 -15.95
N VAL A 177 6.69 -7.01 -16.89
CA VAL A 177 6.80 -6.47 -18.23
C VAL A 177 6.49 -4.96 -18.22
N GLY A 178 7.34 -4.16 -18.89
CA GLY A 178 7.14 -2.71 -19.04
C GLY A 178 7.49 -1.89 -17.79
N ILE A 179 8.25 -2.45 -16.83
CA ILE A 179 8.73 -1.70 -15.65
C ILE A 179 9.95 -0.84 -15.98
N THR A 180 10.05 0.28 -15.30
CA THR A 180 11.28 1.09 -15.22
C THR A 180 11.96 0.81 -13.89
N VAL A 181 13.16 0.22 -13.96
CA VAL A 181 14.00 0.00 -12.78
C VAL A 181 14.81 1.26 -12.51
N PHE A 182 14.87 1.68 -11.26
CA PHE A 182 15.62 2.90 -10.91
C PHE A 182 17.12 2.76 -11.14
N PRO A 183 17.79 3.86 -11.50
CA PRO A 183 19.26 3.91 -11.56
C PRO A 183 19.89 3.50 -10.23
N ASP A 184 21.09 2.94 -10.28
CA ASP A 184 21.79 2.45 -9.10
C ASP A 184 22.01 3.55 -8.05
N LEU A 185 22.24 4.79 -8.48
CA LEU A 185 22.30 5.93 -7.55
C LEU A 185 21.03 6.01 -6.67
N ILE A 186 19.83 5.91 -7.27
CA ILE A 186 18.57 6.03 -6.53
C ILE A 186 18.36 4.81 -5.63
N LYS A 187 18.65 3.59 -6.11
CA LYS A 187 18.60 2.37 -5.29
C LYS A 187 19.53 2.47 -4.09
N ASN A 188 20.78 2.90 -4.31
CA ASN A 188 21.77 3.03 -3.24
C ASN A 188 21.35 4.10 -2.22
N VAL A 189 20.80 5.23 -2.67
CA VAL A 189 20.25 6.26 -1.78
C VAL A 189 19.08 5.75 -0.97
N MET A 190 18.15 5.01 -1.58
CA MET A 190 17.03 4.39 -0.85
C MET A 190 17.53 3.40 0.18
N GLN A 191 18.45 2.52 -0.18
CA GLN A 191 19.07 1.56 0.74
C GLN A 191 19.80 2.26 1.89
N TYR A 192 20.54 3.33 1.60
CA TYR A 192 21.19 4.14 2.64
C TYR A 192 20.16 4.72 3.61
N VAL A 193 19.10 5.32 3.10
CA VAL A 193 18.02 5.83 3.94
C VAL A 193 17.41 4.71 4.77
N ASP A 194 17.10 3.55 4.18
CA ASP A 194 16.46 2.41 4.86
C ASP A 194 17.31 1.84 6.01
N THR A 195 18.62 2.06 5.98
CA THR A 195 19.52 1.68 7.07
C THR A 195 19.76 2.78 8.11
N HIS A 196 19.66 4.07 7.72
CA HIS A 196 20.10 5.19 8.56
C HIS A 196 18.97 6.20 8.89
N TYR A 197 17.69 5.97 8.50
CA TYR A 197 16.61 6.95 8.68
C TYR A 197 16.37 7.36 10.14
N MET A 198 16.70 6.51 11.11
CA MET A 198 16.57 6.82 12.53
C MET A 198 17.71 7.73 13.06
N GLU A 199 18.80 7.82 12.30
CA GLU A 199 19.96 8.64 12.67
C GLU A 199 19.74 10.11 12.31
N ASN A 200 20.71 10.94 12.71
CA ASN A 200 20.76 12.35 12.36
C ASN A 200 21.25 12.56 10.93
N ILE A 201 20.43 12.18 9.95
CA ILE A 201 20.72 12.39 8.53
C ILE A 201 20.06 13.65 7.99
N SER A 202 20.62 14.16 6.90
CA SER A 202 20.08 15.29 6.12
C SER A 202 20.29 15.04 4.63
N VAL A 203 19.56 15.77 3.79
CA VAL A 203 19.78 15.68 2.32
C VAL A 203 21.25 15.99 1.99
N ALA A 204 21.87 16.95 2.68
CA ALA A 204 23.28 17.31 2.47
C ALA A 204 24.23 16.18 2.87
N SER A 205 24.01 15.49 4.00
CA SER A 205 24.84 14.35 4.39
C SER A 205 24.69 13.18 3.43
N ILE A 206 23.46 12.86 3.01
CA ILE A 206 23.18 11.78 2.06
C ILE A 206 23.84 12.08 0.70
N SER A 207 23.68 13.30 0.18
CA SER A 207 24.28 13.67 -1.11
C SER A 207 25.80 13.62 -1.09
N LYS A 208 26.43 14.01 0.04
CA LYS A 208 27.88 13.89 0.23
C LYS A 208 28.34 12.43 0.21
N CYS A 209 27.63 11.53 0.88
CA CYS A 209 27.93 10.10 0.88
C CYS A 209 27.89 9.47 -0.52
N HIS A 210 27.06 10.02 -1.42
CA HIS A 210 26.90 9.51 -2.78
C HIS A 210 27.65 10.37 -3.84
N ASN A 211 28.49 11.30 -3.42
CA ASN A 211 29.30 12.17 -4.29
C ASN A 211 28.49 12.97 -5.33
N VAL A 212 27.33 13.46 -4.95
CA VAL A 212 26.46 14.29 -5.80
C VAL A 212 26.02 15.57 -5.07
N SER A 213 25.59 16.59 -5.79
CA SER A 213 25.02 17.79 -5.17
C SER A 213 23.62 17.51 -4.62
N SER A 214 23.26 18.19 -3.53
CA SER A 214 21.91 18.05 -2.91
C SER A 214 20.77 18.43 -3.87
N SER A 215 21.01 19.44 -4.72
CA SER A 215 20.03 19.85 -5.73
C SER A 215 19.81 18.76 -6.78
N HIS A 216 20.89 18.22 -7.33
CA HIS A 216 20.84 17.13 -8.30
C HIS A 216 20.16 15.89 -7.72
N LEU A 217 20.58 15.49 -6.50
CA LEU A 217 20.00 14.32 -5.83
C LEU A 217 18.48 14.48 -5.59
N ASN A 218 18.03 15.64 -5.07
CA ASN A 218 16.60 15.89 -4.88
C ASN A 218 15.82 15.88 -6.19
N HIS A 219 16.40 16.47 -7.25
CA HIS A 219 15.73 16.51 -8.55
C HIS A 219 15.56 15.10 -9.13
N ILE A 220 16.65 14.33 -9.21
CA ILE A 220 16.62 12.97 -9.79
C ILE A 220 15.81 12.01 -8.91
N PHE A 221 15.91 12.13 -7.58
CA PHE A 221 15.12 11.32 -6.65
C PHE A 221 13.62 11.59 -6.84
N LYS A 222 13.23 12.88 -6.91
CA LYS A 222 11.84 13.25 -7.16
C LYS A 222 11.34 12.81 -8.54
N TYR A 223 12.20 12.87 -9.57
CA TYR A 223 11.85 12.41 -10.92
C TYR A 223 11.47 10.92 -10.93
N TYR A 224 12.28 10.06 -10.29
CA TYR A 224 12.03 8.62 -10.28
C TYR A 224 10.95 8.20 -9.27
N THR A 225 10.92 8.80 -8.08
CA THR A 225 10.05 8.36 -6.98
C THR A 225 8.78 9.20 -6.82
N GLY A 226 8.66 10.32 -7.54
CA GLY A 226 7.54 11.25 -7.41
C GLY A 226 7.51 12.03 -6.09
N THR A 227 8.47 11.81 -5.17
CA THR A 227 8.54 12.49 -3.88
C THR A 227 9.94 13.03 -3.60
N THR A 228 10.06 13.96 -2.64
CA THR A 228 11.38 14.44 -2.23
C THR A 228 12.11 13.40 -1.38
N LEU A 229 13.44 13.39 -1.44
CA LEU A 229 14.26 12.51 -0.60
C LEU A 229 13.93 12.66 0.89
N TRP A 230 13.66 13.90 1.35
CA TRP A 230 13.32 14.13 2.76
C TRP A 230 11.94 13.56 3.13
N ASN A 231 10.95 13.66 2.25
CA ASN A 231 9.65 13.02 2.46
C ASN A 231 9.78 11.49 2.54
N TYR A 232 10.68 10.90 1.76
CA TYR A 232 10.99 9.47 1.84
C TYR A 232 11.55 9.11 3.24
N VAL A 233 12.51 9.88 3.77
CA VAL A 233 13.04 9.71 5.14
C VAL A 233 11.92 9.80 6.17
N ILE A 234 11.06 10.82 6.05
CA ILE A 234 9.92 11.01 6.97
C ILE A 234 8.96 9.83 6.92
N SER A 235 8.64 9.32 5.74
CA SER A 235 7.75 8.16 5.60
C SER A 235 8.31 6.92 6.30
N ARG A 236 9.63 6.67 6.18
CA ARG A 236 10.30 5.56 6.89
C ARG A 236 10.23 5.73 8.41
N ARG A 237 10.46 6.96 8.91
CA ARG A 237 10.33 7.29 10.34
C ARG A 237 8.93 7.08 10.86
N MET A 238 7.92 7.52 10.12
CA MET A 238 6.51 7.39 10.51
C MET A 238 6.07 5.93 10.57
N LEU A 239 6.51 5.10 9.61
CA LEU A 239 6.24 3.67 9.64
C LEU A 239 6.81 3.00 10.90
N THR A 240 8.06 3.30 11.24
CA THR A 240 8.68 2.75 12.45
C THR A 240 8.01 3.26 13.72
N ALA A 241 7.63 4.56 13.75
CA ALA A 241 6.86 5.10 14.86
C ALA A 241 5.53 4.36 15.07
N HIS A 242 4.81 4.07 13.98
CA HIS A 242 3.58 3.30 14.01
C HIS A 242 3.78 1.91 14.64
N LYS A 243 4.82 1.16 14.23
CA LYS A 243 5.15 -0.15 14.81
C LYS A 243 5.49 -0.06 16.29
N MET A 244 6.33 0.92 16.68
CA MET A 244 6.73 1.10 18.09
C MET A 244 5.56 1.48 19.00
N ILE A 245 4.51 2.13 18.48
CA ILE A 245 3.28 2.39 19.24
C ILE A 245 2.57 1.06 19.56
N LEU A 246 2.51 0.13 18.61
CA LEU A 246 1.94 -1.20 18.82
C LEU A 246 2.76 -2.02 19.85
N GLU A 247 4.06 -1.77 19.95
CA GLU A 247 4.95 -2.36 20.96
C GLU A 247 4.86 -1.68 22.35
N GLN A 248 3.88 -0.79 22.56
CA GLN A 248 3.60 -0.11 23.84
C GLN A 248 4.72 0.81 24.38
N LYS A 249 5.58 1.32 23.50
CA LYS A 249 6.60 2.31 23.88
C LYS A 249 5.98 3.69 24.07
N SER A 250 6.54 4.50 24.95
CA SER A 250 6.03 5.85 25.17
C SER A 250 6.17 6.74 23.93
N ILE A 251 5.17 7.56 23.64
CA ILE A 251 5.16 8.45 22.45
C ILE A 251 6.39 9.37 22.42
N THR A 252 6.88 9.78 23.60
CA THR A 252 8.08 10.62 23.71
C THR A 252 9.34 9.85 23.32
N GLU A 253 9.51 8.62 23.82
CA GLU A 253 10.63 7.74 23.44
C GLU A 253 10.60 7.44 21.95
N ILE A 254 9.42 7.11 21.39
CA ILE A 254 9.24 6.85 19.96
C ILE A 254 9.70 8.04 19.14
N CYS A 255 9.30 9.28 19.49
CA CYS A 255 9.68 10.48 18.78
C CYS A 255 11.21 10.58 18.57
N TYR A 256 11.98 10.39 19.64
CA TYR A 256 13.44 10.49 19.57
C TYR A 256 14.08 9.26 18.94
N ALA A 257 13.57 8.07 19.22
CA ALA A 257 14.06 6.81 18.65
C ALA A 257 13.95 6.77 17.12
N VAL A 258 12.89 7.32 16.54
CA VAL A 258 12.72 7.39 15.08
C VAL A 258 13.44 8.59 14.43
N GLY A 259 14.27 9.33 15.20
CA GLY A 259 15.12 10.39 14.69
C GLY A 259 14.50 11.79 14.61
N PHE A 260 13.35 12.04 15.24
CA PHE A 260 12.84 13.41 15.40
C PHE A 260 13.51 14.10 16.58
N ARG A 261 13.79 15.39 16.41
CA ARG A 261 14.39 16.24 17.46
C ARG A 261 13.37 17.15 18.12
N ASN A 262 12.18 17.27 17.57
CA ASN A 262 11.12 18.14 18.04
C ASN A 262 9.82 17.35 18.16
N TYR A 263 9.33 17.21 19.39
CA TYR A 263 8.13 16.45 19.72
C TYR A 263 6.88 17.00 19.02
N SER A 264 6.71 18.33 18.99
CA SER A 264 5.55 18.96 18.33
C SER A 264 5.54 18.71 16.82
N HIS A 265 6.74 18.73 16.20
CA HIS A 265 6.88 18.39 14.77
C HIS A 265 6.55 16.91 14.51
N PHE A 266 7.01 16.01 15.37
CA PHE A 266 6.67 14.58 15.31
C PHE A 266 5.15 14.38 15.37
N ILE A 267 4.45 14.95 16.39
CA ILE A 267 2.99 14.82 16.52
C ILE A 267 2.24 15.34 15.30
N LYS A 268 2.61 16.50 14.76
CA LYS A 268 2.01 17.08 13.55
C LYS A 268 2.23 16.17 12.33
N THR A 269 3.43 15.66 12.17
CA THR A 269 3.79 14.79 11.04
C THR A 269 3.03 13.46 11.13
N PHE A 270 3.00 12.83 12.30
CA PHE A 270 2.26 11.59 12.53
C PHE A 270 0.76 11.78 12.25
N THR A 271 0.16 12.87 12.80
CA THR A 271 -1.26 13.17 12.59
C THR A 271 -1.57 13.44 11.11
N LYS A 272 -0.67 14.12 10.39
CA LYS A 272 -0.82 14.32 8.95
C LYS A 272 -0.76 13.00 8.18
N THR A 273 0.14 12.09 8.57
CA THR A 273 0.36 10.81 7.86
C THR A 273 -0.76 9.80 8.11
N PHE A 274 -1.25 9.71 9.35
CA PHE A 274 -2.21 8.68 9.75
C PHE A 274 -3.62 9.22 10.03
N HIS A 275 -3.85 10.53 9.82
CA HIS A 275 -5.12 11.24 10.08
C HIS A 275 -5.63 11.12 11.54
N ILE A 276 -4.77 10.65 12.46
CA ILE A 276 -5.07 10.44 13.87
C ILE A 276 -3.82 10.74 14.71
N SER A 277 -3.99 11.33 15.88
CA SER A 277 -2.85 11.60 16.76
C SER A 277 -2.25 10.30 17.33
N PRO A 278 -0.92 10.26 17.62
CA PRO A 278 -0.27 9.07 18.18
C PRO A 278 -0.97 8.53 19.43
N LYS A 279 -1.38 9.43 20.34
CA LYS A 279 -2.08 9.05 21.58
C LYS A 279 -3.46 8.46 21.35
N ARG A 280 -4.18 8.94 20.35
CA ARG A 280 -5.48 8.37 19.98
C ARG A 280 -5.30 7.03 19.27
N TYR A 281 -4.26 6.93 18.42
CA TYR A 281 -3.89 5.67 17.76
C TYR A 281 -3.53 4.59 18.80
N GLU A 282 -2.67 4.90 19.77
CA GLU A 282 -2.32 4.04 20.90
C GLU A 282 -3.58 3.48 21.61
N LYS A 283 -4.52 4.36 21.98
CA LYS A 283 -5.77 3.93 22.65
C LYS A 283 -6.61 2.96 21.80
N ILE A 284 -6.68 3.15 20.49
CA ILE A 284 -7.43 2.27 19.58
C ILE A 284 -6.72 0.92 19.47
N ALA A 285 -5.39 0.91 19.32
CA ALA A 285 -4.60 -0.30 19.26
C ALA A 285 -4.78 -1.17 20.52
N PHE A 286 -4.69 -0.57 21.71
CA PHE A 286 -4.94 -1.27 22.98
C PHE A 286 -6.34 -1.83 23.12
N LYS A 287 -7.35 -1.06 22.67
CA LYS A 287 -8.74 -1.54 22.76
C LYS A 287 -8.99 -2.76 21.87
N ARG A 288 -8.28 -2.86 20.73
CA ARG A 288 -8.35 -4.03 19.84
C ARG A 288 -7.70 -5.28 20.47
N GLU A 289 -6.57 -5.12 21.14
CA GLU A 289 -5.89 -6.20 21.85
C GLU A 289 -6.75 -6.78 23.01
N LEU A 290 -7.46 -5.92 23.75
CA LEU A 290 -8.35 -6.31 24.83
C LEU A 290 -9.66 -6.98 24.36
N LEU A 291 -10.08 -6.75 23.13
CA LEU A 291 -11.32 -7.33 22.56
C LEU A 291 -11.05 -8.57 21.68
N GLY A 292 -9.80 -8.89 21.40
CA GLY A 292 -9.36 -10.04 20.61
C GLY A 292 -8.92 -11.25 21.43
N ASN A 293 -9.10 -11.20 22.77
CA ASN A 293 -8.95 -12.33 23.71
C ASN A 293 -10.30 -12.86 24.17
#